data_7837e87962d1c37e433f1fb21952864e
#
_entry.id   7837e87962d1c37e433f1fb21952864e
#
_cell.length_a   1.000
_cell.length_b   1.000
_cell.length_c   1.000
_cell.angle_alpha   90.00
_cell.angle_beta   90.00
_cell.angle_gamma   90.00
#
_symmetry.space_group_name_H-M   'P 1'
#
loop_
_entity.id
_entity.type
_entity.pdbx_description
1 polymer ?
#
loop_
_entity_poly.entity_id
_entity_poly.type
_entity_poly.pdbx_seq_one_letter_code
_entity_poly.pdbx_strand_id
1 'polypeptide(L)' 'MSYRENYEKWLNSPALSADEKAELEAIKNDEKEIESRFFD' A
#
# COMPACT_ATOMS: atom_id res chain seq x y z
N MET A 1 -1.59 4.56 -14.70
CA MET A 1 -1.72 4.66 -13.24
C MET A 1 -0.49 4.15 -12.57
N SER A 2 -0.11 4.75 -11.49
CA SER A 2 1.09 4.28 -10.83
C SER A 2 0.72 3.38 -9.64
N TYR A 3 1.62 2.45 -9.36
CA TYR A 3 1.40 1.54 -8.25
C TYR A 3 1.36 2.30 -6.92
N ARG A 4 2.03 3.45 -6.86
CA ARG A 4 2.02 4.24 -5.64
C ARG A 4 0.64 4.84 -5.37
N GLU A 5 -0.06 5.22 -6.41
CA GLU A 5 -1.42 5.71 -6.24
C GLU A 5 -2.32 4.62 -5.68
N ASN A 6 -2.17 3.40 -6.20
CA ASN A 6 -2.92 2.27 -5.67
C ASN A 6 -2.59 2.01 -4.21
N TYR A 7 -1.31 2.09 -3.88
CA TYR A 7 -0.87 1.89 -2.51
C TYR A 7 -1.51 2.91 -1.57
N GLU A 8 -1.48 4.17 -1.95
CA GLU A 8 -2.03 5.22 -1.10
C GLU A 8 -3.55 5.08 -0.98
N LYS A 9 -4.19 4.68 -2.06
CA LYS A 9 -5.62 4.47 -2.05
C LYS A 9 -5.99 3.39 -1.04
N TRP A 10 -5.26 2.30 -1.04
CA TRP A 10 -5.51 1.21 -0.10
C TRP A 10 -5.20 1.64 1.32
N LEU A 11 -4.10 2.36 1.50
CA LEU A 11 -3.68 2.80 2.82
C LEU A 11 -4.76 3.67 3.48
N ASN A 12 -5.48 4.43 2.69
CA ASN A 12 -6.52 5.32 3.19
C ASN A 12 -7.91 4.68 3.17
N SER A 13 -8.00 3.42 2.81
CA SER A 13 -9.29 2.75 2.70
C SER A 13 -9.85 2.45 4.09
N PRO A 14 -11.12 2.79 4.35
CA PRO A 14 -11.74 2.48 5.64
C PRO A 14 -12.04 0.99 5.82
N ALA A 15 -11.98 0.23 4.72
CA ALA A 15 -12.23 -1.21 4.79
C ALA A 15 -11.00 -1.99 5.23
N LEU A 16 -9.85 -1.33 5.30
CA LEU A 16 -8.60 -1.99 5.64
C LEU A 16 -8.53 -2.21 7.15
N SER A 17 -8.14 -3.42 7.55
CA SER A 17 -8.01 -3.72 8.97
C SER A 17 -6.74 -3.07 9.53
N ALA A 18 -6.68 -2.97 10.87
CA ALA A 18 -5.54 -2.34 11.52
C ALA A 18 -4.24 -3.09 11.23
N ASP A 19 -4.31 -4.41 11.20
CA ASP A 19 -3.13 -5.23 10.91
C ASP A 19 -2.63 -4.99 9.49
N GLU A 20 -3.54 -4.96 8.55
CA GLU A 20 -3.18 -4.72 7.16
C GLU A 20 -2.63 -3.31 6.96
N LYS A 21 -3.23 -2.35 7.64
CA LYS A 21 -2.75 -0.99 7.54
C LYS A 21 -1.33 -0.87 8.09
N ALA A 22 -1.05 -1.56 9.19
CA ALA A 22 0.29 -1.54 9.76
C ALA A 22 1.31 -2.13 8.79
N GLU A 23 0.93 -3.20 8.09
CA GLU A 23 1.81 -3.79 7.09
C GLU A 23 2.11 -2.83 5.95
N LEU A 24 1.09 -2.14 5.48
CA LEU A 24 1.28 -1.18 4.40
C LEU A 24 2.15 -0.02 4.84
N GLU A 25 1.99 0.42 6.08
CA GLU A 25 2.84 1.50 6.58
C GLU A 25 4.28 1.05 6.75
N ALA A 26 4.49 -0.21 7.05
CA ALA A 26 5.84 -0.73 7.20
C ALA A 26 6.62 -0.69 5.89
N ILE A 27 5.93 -0.75 4.76
CA ILE A 27 6.60 -0.75 3.45
C ILE A 27 6.50 0.60 2.74
N LYS A 28 6.05 1.63 3.43
CA LYS A 28 5.80 2.91 2.74
C LYS A 28 7.05 3.51 2.14
N ASN A 29 8.23 3.18 2.67
CA ASN A 29 9.50 3.64 2.12
C ASN A 29 10.16 2.58 1.25
N ASP A 30 9.52 1.45 1.04
CA ASP A 30 10.07 0.36 0.24
C ASP A 30 9.35 0.29 -1.09
N GLU A 31 9.88 1.03 -2.07
CA GLU A 31 9.24 1.13 -3.38
C GLU A 31 9.14 -0.22 -4.07
N LYS A 32 10.12 -1.08 -3.88
CA LYS A 32 10.10 -2.37 -4.53
C LYS A 32 8.95 -3.23 -4.01
N GLU A 33 8.71 -3.19 -2.71
CA GLU A 33 7.60 -3.92 -2.13
C GLU A 33 6.27 -3.34 -2.59
N ILE A 34 6.16 -2.02 -2.63
CA ILE A 34 4.95 -1.38 -3.08
C ILE A 34 4.66 -1.76 -4.53
N GLU A 35 5.68 -1.70 -5.36
CA GLU A 35 5.52 -2.06 -6.77
C GLU A 35 5.10 -3.52 -6.92
N SER A 36 5.72 -4.39 -6.15
CA SER A 36 5.43 -5.83 -6.24
C SER A 36 3.99 -6.13 -5.85
N ARG A 37 3.48 -5.42 -4.84
CA ARG A 37 2.14 -5.69 -4.33
C ARG A 37 1.05 -4.96 -5.08
N PHE A 38 1.37 -3.79 -5.62
CA PHE A 38 0.36 -2.93 -6.23
C PHE A 38 0.64 -2.69 -7.72
N PHE A 39 1.37 -3.56 -8.31
CA PHE A 39 1.69 -3.45 -9.73
C PHE A 39 0.42 -3.51 -10.57
N ASP A 40 0.34 -2.62 -11.52
CA ASP A 40 -0.80 -2.53 -12.43
C ASP A 40 -0.73 -3.59 -13.50
#